data_bdcdcca7e0232716a82722fe0eade7ad
#
_entry.id   bdcdcca7e0232716a82722fe0eade7ad
#
_cell.length_a   1.000
_cell.length_b   1.000
_cell.length_c   1.000
_cell.angle_alpha   90.00
_cell.angle_beta   90.00
_cell.angle_gamma   90.00
#
_symmetry.space_group_name_H-M   'P 1'
#
loop_
_entity.id
_entity.type
_entity.pdbx_description
1 polymer ?
#
loop_
_entity_poly.entity_id
_entity_poly.type
_entity_poly.pdbx_seq_one_letter_code
_entity_poly.pdbx_strand_id
1 'polypeptide(L)'
;MSLKIGRNDPCWCGSGKKYKKCHEAFDEKMEIMKQKGYAVIDHDLIKTPEQIAKIKESCKINIAVLDYVEEHIKPGVSTEEIDRWVHEETVRHGGIPAPLNYEGFPKSVCTSVNEVVCHGIPDEEQILKEGDIINVDVSTIYNGYYSDSSRMFCIGKAVSYTHLTLPTIA
;
A
#
# COMPACT_ATOMS: atom_id res chain seq x y z
N MET A 1 -0.21 3.64 -25.59
CA MET A 1 -0.87 4.27 -26.78
C MET A 1 -0.71 5.77 -26.69
N SER A 2 -0.23 6.43 -27.77
CA SER A 2 -0.18 7.90 -27.80
C SER A 2 -1.60 8.47 -27.77
N LEU A 3 -1.92 9.25 -26.74
CA LEU A 3 -3.18 10.00 -26.66
C LEU A 3 -3.24 11.00 -27.83
N LYS A 4 -4.12 10.76 -28.78
CA LYS A 4 -4.42 11.76 -29.84
C LYS A 4 -5.37 12.81 -29.27
N ILE A 5 -4.84 13.75 -28.48
CA ILE A 5 -5.58 14.88 -27.95
C ILE A 5 -5.24 16.15 -28.76
N GLY A 6 -6.25 16.91 -29.14
CA GLY A 6 -6.05 18.17 -29.85
C GLY A 6 -5.63 19.30 -28.90
N ARG A 7 -4.81 20.23 -29.38
CA ARG A 7 -4.29 21.38 -28.57
C ARG A 7 -5.37 22.18 -27.85
N ASN A 8 -6.59 22.24 -28.41
CA ASN A 8 -7.71 23.01 -27.88
C ASN A 8 -8.68 22.15 -27.06
N ASP A 9 -8.51 20.84 -27.03
CA ASP A 9 -9.37 19.93 -26.29
C ASP A 9 -9.17 20.06 -24.77
N PRO A 10 -10.12 19.64 -23.95
CA PRO A 10 -9.91 19.52 -22.51
C PRO A 10 -8.69 18.65 -22.19
N CYS A 11 -7.89 19.08 -21.24
CA CYS A 11 -6.69 18.33 -20.85
C CYS A 11 -7.08 16.98 -20.23
N TRP A 12 -6.32 15.93 -20.55
CA TRP A 12 -6.50 14.58 -20.03
C TRP A 12 -6.45 14.48 -18.49
N CYS A 13 -5.84 15.46 -17.81
CA CYS A 13 -5.75 15.48 -16.35
C CYS A 13 -7.05 15.85 -15.62
N GLY A 14 -8.13 16.14 -16.34
CA GLY A 14 -9.42 16.53 -15.73
C GLY A 14 -9.50 17.95 -15.17
N SER A 15 -8.47 18.79 -15.38
CA SER A 15 -8.42 20.17 -14.84
C SER A 15 -9.40 21.15 -15.49
N GLY A 16 -10.09 20.76 -16.58
CA GLY A 16 -10.95 21.63 -17.39
C GLY A 16 -10.19 22.64 -18.25
N LYS A 17 -8.87 22.74 -18.14
CA LYS A 17 -8.05 23.62 -18.97
C LYS A 17 -7.83 23.01 -20.36
N LYS A 18 -7.63 23.86 -21.37
CA LYS A 18 -7.20 23.39 -22.71
C LYS A 18 -5.84 22.74 -22.61
N TYR A 19 -5.63 21.61 -23.34
CA TYR A 19 -4.42 20.83 -23.35
C TYR A 19 -3.16 21.69 -23.54
N LYS A 20 -3.16 22.60 -24.53
CA LYS A 20 -2.04 23.53 -24.82
C LYS A 20 -1.68 24.48 -23.65
N LYS A 21 -2.59 24.70 -22.72
CA LYS A 21 -2.37 25.55 -21.53
C LYS A 21 -2.16 24.73 -20.24
N CYS A 22 -2.01 23.42 -20.38
CA CYS A 22 -1.90 22.51 -19.25
C CYS A 22 -0.71 21.55 -19.41
N HIS A 23 -0.87 20.46 -20.13
CA HIS A 23 0.12 19.40 -20.18
C HIS A 23 0.83 19.21 -21.54
N GLU A 24 0.53 19.99 -22.60
CA GLU A 24 1.18 19.85 -23.91
C GLU A 24 2.72 19.89 -23.78
N ALA A 25 3.27 20.92 -23.13
CA ALA A 25 4.72 21.05 -22.98
C ALA A 25 5.36 19.93 -22.12
N PHE A 26 4.62 19.41 -21.16
CA PHE A 26 5.04 18.25 -20.35
C PHE A 26 5.09 17.00 -21.22
N ASP A 27 4.04 16.73 -21.99
CA ASP A 27 3.92 15.53 -22.82
C ASP A 27 4.94 15.54 -23.95
N GLU A 28 5.20 16.71 -24.56
CA GLU A 28 6.26 16.88 -25.56
C GLU A 28 7.64 16.56 -24.97
N LYS A 29 7.91 17.01 -23.73
CA LYS A 29 9.15 16.69 -23.03
C LYS A 29 9.27 15.19 -22.75
N MET A 30 8.17 14.55 -22.33
CA MET A 30 8.16 13.10 -22.07
C MET A 30 8.40 12.30 -23.36
N GLU A 31 7.83 12.73 -24.48
CA GLU A 31 8.06 12.08 -25.78
C GLU A 31 9.54 12.19 -26.22
N ILE A 32 10.16 13.34 -26.03
CA ILE A 32 11.60 13.51 -26.29
C ILE A 32 12.44 12.58 -25.39
N MET A 33 12.06 12.43 -24.12
CA MET A 33 12.78 11.52 -23.20
C MET A 33 12.61 10.06 -23.61
N LYS A 34 11.42 9.67 -24.05
CA LYS A 34 11.14 8.33 -24.59
C LYS A 34 11.98 8.01 -25.83
N GLN A 35 12.11 8.98 -26.77
CA GLN A 35 12.96 8.84 -27.94
C GLN A 35 14.45 8.70 -27.60
N LYS A 36 14.88 9.23 -26.45
CA LYS A 36 16.24 9.06 -25.92
C LYS A 36 16.44 7.73 -25.16
N GLY A 37 15.42 6.85 -25.11
CA GLY A 37 15.50 5.55 -24.45
C GLY A 37 15.21 5.56 -22.95
N TYR A 38 14.71 6.67 -22.39
CA TYR A 38 14.28 6.68 -20.99
C TYR A 38 12.91 6.01 -20.82
N ALA A 39 12.71 5.33 -19.70
CA ALA A 39 11.41 4.86 -19.30
C ALA A 39 10.52 6.05 -18.92
N VAL A 40 9.37 6.17 -19.57
CA VAL A 40 8.40 7.25 -19.34
C VAL A 40 7.10 6.63 -18.85
N ILE A 41 6.53 7.23 -17.81
CA ILE A 41 5.25 6.78 -17.22
C ILE A 41 4.11 7.01 -18.22
N ASP A 42 3.31 5.99 -18.46
CA ASP A 42 2.10 6.12 -19.27
C ASP A 42 1.03 6.96 -18.54
N HIS A 43 0.25 7.72 -19.30
CA HIS A 43 -0.81 8.59 -18.75
C HIS A 43 -1.84 7.83 -17.90
N ASP A 44 -2.10 6.57 -18.22
CA ASP A 44 -3.04 5.70 -17.50
C ASP A 44 -2.62 5.48 -16.02
N LEU A 45 -1.33 5.66 -15.73
CA LEU A 45 -0.80 5.59 -14.36
C LEU A 45 -0.96 6.90 -13.58
N ILE A 46 -1.19 8.02 -14.27
CA ILE A 46 -1.39 9.33 -13.65
C ILE A 46 -2.85 9.47 -13.24
N LYS A 47 -3.08 9.56 -11.94
CA LYS A 47 -4.44 9.57 -11.38
C LYS A 47 -5.05 10.98 -11.42
N THR A 48 -6.34 11.06 -11.77
CA THR A 48 -7.11 12.30 -11.68
C THR A 48 -7.40 12.66 -10.22
N PRO A 49 -7.72 13.93 -9.91
CA PRO A 49 -8.14 14.32 -8.55
C PRO A 49 -9.29 13.47 -8.00
N GLU A 50 -10.22 13.07 -8.86
CA GLU A 50 -11.37 12.22 -8.51
C GLU A 50 -10.94 10.80 -8.15
N GLN A 51 -10.03 10.22 -8.92
CA GLN A 51 -9.44 8.91 -8.60
C GLN A 51 -8.63 8.97 -7.29
N ILE A 52 -7.85 10.04 -7.08
CA ILE A 52 -7.11 10.26 -5.84
C ILE A 52 -8.06 10.35 -4.63
N ALA A 53 -9.20 11.03 -4.77
CA ALA A 53 -10.19 11.10 -3.71
C ALA A 53 -10.71 9.71 -3.34
N LYS A 54 -11.00 8.85 -4.32
CA LYS A 54 -11.44 7.46 -4.10
C LYS A 54 -10.37 6.57 -3.50
N ILE A 55 -9.11 6.73 -3.92
CA ILE A 55 -7.97 6.05 -3.28
C ILE A 55 -7.87 6.45 -1.80
N LYS A 56 -8.04 7.74 -1.48
CA LYS A 56 -8.05 8.22 -0.09
C LYS A 56 -9.18 7.61 0.76
N GLU A 57 -10.31 7.28 0.18
CA GLU A 57 -11.39 6.56 0.89
C GLU A 57 -10.94 5.14 1.26
N SER A 58 -10.31 4.42 0.33
CA SER A 58 -9.70 3.11 0.63
C SER A 58 -8.60 3.22 1.71
N CYS A 59 -7.75 4.25 1.65
CA CYS A 59 -6.71 4.48 2.65
C CYS A 59 -7.26 4.67 4.09
N LYS A 60 -8.45 5.26 4.23
CA LYS A 60 -9.08 5.41 5.55
C LYS A 60 -9.42 4.07 6.18
N ILE A 61 -9.78 3.08 5.37
CA ILE A 61 -10.03 1.71 5.85
C ILE A 61 -8.73 1.10 6.35
N ASN A 62 -7.64 1.18 5.58
CA ASN A 62 -6.34 0.67 6.01
C ASN A 62 -5.90 1.28 7.35
N ILE A 63 -6.08 2.60 7.51
CA ILE A 63 -5.72 3.29 8.76
C ILE A 63 -6.55 2.74 9.91
N ALA A 64 -7.88 2.62 9.75
CA ALA A 64 -8.76 2.09 10.79
C ALA A 64 -8.42 0.65 11.17
N VAL A 65 -8.06 -0.19 10.20
CA VAL A 65 -7.63 -1.57 10.43
C VAL A 65 -6.31 -1.61 11.20
N LEU A 66 -5.32 -0.80 10.82
CA LEU A 66 -4.04 -0.72 11.53
C LEU A 66 -4.19 -0.16 12.94
N ASP A 67 -5.09 0.81 13.17
CA ASP A 67 -5.41 1.33 14.49
C ASP A 67 -6.06 0.24 15.37
N TYR A 68 -6.96 -0.56 14.80
CA TYR A 68 -7.54 -1.70 15.51
C TYR A 68 -6.48 -2.74 15.91
N VAL A 69 -5.55 -3.05 15.00
CA VAL A 69 -4.42 -3.95 15.31
C VAL A 69 -3.58 -3.37 16.46
N GLU A 70 -3.27 -2.06 16.43
CA GLU A 70 -2.49 -1.39 17.47
C GLU A 70 -3.12 -1.51 18.87
N GLU A 71 -4.44 -1.43 18.96
CA GLU A 71 -5.16 -1.55 20.23
C GLU A 71 -5.16 -2.97 20.81
N HIS A 72 -4.96 -4.00 19.96
CA HIS A 72 -5.12 -5.39 20.38
C HIS A 72 -3.82 -6.19 20.39
N ILE A 73 -2.79 -5.75 19.66
CA ILE A 73 -1.52 -6.46 19.52
C ILE A 73 -0.73 -6.44 20.84
N LYS A 74 -0.28 -7.62 21.27
CA LYS A 74 0.46 -7.80 22.53
C LYS A 74 1.18 -9.15 22.55
N PRO A 75 2.10 -9.37 23.51
CA PRO A 75 2.69 -10.70 23.69
C PRO A 75 1.61 -11.78 23.87
N GLY A 76 1.79 -12.93 23.26
CA GLY A 76 0.86 -14.07 23.31
C GLY A 76 -0.14 -14.12 22.16
N VAL A 77 -0.25 -13.09 21.33
CA VAL A 77 -1.08 -13.09 20.11
C VAL A 77 -0.37 -13.87 19.00
N SER A 78 -1.09 -14.71 18.27
CA SER A 78 -0.56 -15.35 17.06
C SER A 78 -0.68 -14.42 15.85
N THR A 79 0.17 -14.62 14.85
CA THR A 79 0.04 -13.86 13.59
C THR A 79 -1.22 -14.24 12.83
N GLU A 80 -1.76 -15.46 13.00
CA GLU A 80 -3.07 -15.87 12.50
C GLU A 80 -4.22 -15.06 13.10
N GLU A 81 -4.13 -14.74 14.40
CA GLU A 81 -5.13 -13.90 15.04
C GLU A 81 -5.13 -12.48 14.46
N ILE A 82 -3.97 -11.95 14.11
CA ILE A 82 -3.85 -10.67 13.41
C ILE A 82 -4.49 -10.74 12.02
N ASP A 83 -4.31 -11.84 11.27
CA ASP A 83 -4.97 -12.04 9.98
C ASP A 83 -6.49 -12.00 10.12
N ARG A 84 -7.03 -12.69 11.11
CA ARG A 84 -8.47 -12.68 11.39
C ARG A 84 -8.98 -11.26 11.69
N TRP A 85 -8.29 -10.49 12.52
CA TRP A 85 -8.66 -9.11 12.83
C TRP A 85 -8.65 -8.22 11.60
N VAL A 86 -7.59 -8.30 10.81
CA VAL A 86 -7.45 -7.52 9.57
C VAL A 86 -8.57 -7.87 8.59
N HIS A 87 -8.87 -9.17 8.43
CA HIS A 87 -9.96 -9.63 7.57
C HIS A 87 -11.31 -9.05 8.03
N GLU A 88 -11.67 -9.29 9.29
CA GLU A 88 -12.96 -8.90 9.86
C GLU A 88 -13.16 -7.38 9.83
N GLU A 89 -12.13 -6.61 10.22
CA GLU A 89 -12.19 -5.16 10.20
C GLU A 89 -12.26 -4.58 8.79
N THR A 90 -11.50 -5.11 7.83
CA THR A 90 -11.56 -4.69 6.43
C THR A 90 -12.97 -4.89 5.88
N VAL A 91 -13.56 -6.07 6.11
CA VAL A 91 -14.94 -6.41 5.67
C VAL A 91 -15.97 -5.56 6.39
N ARG A 92 -15.81 -5.32 7.68
CA ARG A 92 -16.71 -4.46 8.49
C ARG A 92 -16.79 -3.04 7.92
N HIS A 93 -15.69 -2.52 7.39
CA HIS A 93 -15.63 -1.23 6.72
C HIS A 93 -16.06 -1.26 5.24
N GLY A 94 -16.51 -2.41 4.74
CA GLY A 94 -16.97 -2.58 3.36
C GLY A 94 -15.84 -2.75 2.34
N GLY A 95 -14.60 -2.95 2.80
CA GLY A 95 -13.43 -3.25 1.96
C GLY A 95 -13.29 -4.74 1.68
N ILE A 96 -12.37 -5.07 0.79
CA ILE A 96 -11.94 -6.44 0.49
C ILE A 96 -10.43 -6.50 0.75
N PRO A 97 -9.93 -7.45 1.57
CA PRO A 97 -8.50 -7.67 1.72
C PRO A 97 -7.85 -8.02 0.37
N ALA A 98 -6.96 -7.16 -0.10
CA ALA A 98 -6.38 -7.33 -1.42
C ALA A 98 -5.40 -8.52 -1.54
N PRO A 99 -4.63 -8.90 -0.50
CA PRO A 99 -3.71 -10.03 -0.58
C PRO A 99 -4.41 -11.38 -0.70
N LEU A 100 -5.61 -11.52 -0.15
CA LEU A 100 -6.31 -12.81 -0.09
C LEU A 100 -6.58 -13.37 -1.49
N ASN A 101 -6.02 -14.55 -1.76
CA ASN A 101 -6.06 -15.25 -3.05
C ASN A 101 -5.31 -14.54 -4.21
N TYR A 102 -4.59 -13.45 -3.93
CA TYR A 102 -3.74 -12.84 -4.94
C TYR A 102 -2.53 -13.74 -5.23
N GLU A 103 -2.40 -14.20 -6.47
CA GLU A 103 -1.35 -15.15 -6.91
C GLU A 103 -1.18 -16.38 -5.99
N GLY A 104 -2.26 -16.80 -5.33
CA GLY A 104 -2.26 -17.94 -4.42
C GLY A 104 -1.87 -17.62 -2.97
N PHE A 105 -1.72 -16.34 -2.60
CA PHE A 105 -1.47 -15.94 -1.21
C PHE A 105 -2.69 -16.28 -0.34
N PRO A 106 -2.53 -17.05 0.77
CA PRO A 106 -3.67 -17.65 1.45
C PRO A 106 -4.32 -16.78 2.53
N LYS A 107 -3.77 -15.58 2.82
CA LYS A 107 -4.12 -14.74 3.96
C LYS A 107 -4.54 -13.33 3.55
N SER A 108 -5.13 -12.59 4.47
CA SER A 108 -5.66 -11.24 4.23
C SER A 108 -4.65 -10.12 4.50
N VAL A 109 -3.52 -10.46 5.13
CA VAL A 109 -2.46 -9.54 5.55
C VAL A 109 -1.10 -10.20 5.46
N CYS A 110 -0.03 -9.43 5.31
CA CYS A 110 1.32 -9.93 5.55
C CYS A 110 1.78 -9.55 6.96
N THR A 111 2.36 -10.52 7.68
CA THR A 111 2.89 -10.35 9.04
C THR A 111 4.35 -10.75 9.08
N SER A 112 5.24 -9.78 9.14
CA SER A 112 6.69 -10.01 9.06
C SER A 112 7.32 -9.75 10.43
N VAL A 113 7.67 -10.83 11.13
CA VAL A 113 8.21 -10.81 12.50
C VAL A 113 9.74 -10.87 12.46
N ASN A 114 10.38 -9.99 13.20
CA ASN A 114 11.84 -9.91 13.42
C ASN A 114 12.64 -9.92 12.09
N GLU A 115 13.33 -11.00 11.77
CA GLU A 115 14.19 -11.14 10.58
C GLU A 115 13.43 -11.30 9.26
N VAL A 116 12.13 -11.53 9.30
CA VAL A 116 11.30 -11.61 8.09
C VAL A 116 11.13 -10.21 7.51
N VAL A 117 11.70 -9.98 6.32
CA VAL A 117 11.76 -8.64 5.72
C VAL A 117 10.39 -8.19 5.22
N CYS A 118 9.66 -9.07 4.51
CA CYS A 118 8.33 -8.78 3.96
C CYS A 118 7.58 -10.08 3.62
N HIS A 119 6.28 -9.97 3.32
CA HIS A 119 5.40 -11.04 2.87
C HIS A 119 5.33 -12.24 3.81
N GLY A 120 5.56 -12.05 5.11
CA GLY A 120 5.37 -13.10 6.11
C GLY A 120 3.92 -13.58 6.08
N ILE A 121 3.74 -14.92 6.04
CA ILE A 121 2.41 -15.54 6.01
C ILE A 121 1.96 -15.75 7.45
N PRO A 122 0.79 -15.23 7.85
CA PRO A 122 0.19 -15.50 9.15
C PRO A 122 0.08 -16.99 9.47
N ASP A 123 0.44 -17.36 10.72
CA ASP A 123 0.51 -18.73 11.21
C ASP A 123 0.05 -18.82 12.67
N GLU A 124 -0.70 -19.87 13.02
CA GLU A 124 -1.19 -20.12 14.38
C GLU A 124 -0.04 -20.42 15.37
N GLU A 125 1.05 -21.02 14.89
CA GLU A 125 2.21 -21.38 15.72
C GLU A 125 3.17 -20.20 15.94
N GLN A 126 3.07 -19.14 15.12
CA GLN A 126 3.88 -17.95 15.26
C GLN A 126 3.29 -17.00 16.29
N ILE A 127 3.61 -17.24 17.57
CA ILE A 127 3.15 -16.45 18.71
C ILE A 127 4.13 -15.31 19.01
N LEU A 128 3.62 -14.08 19.07
CA LEU A 128 4.41 -12.89 19.42
C LEU A 128 4.90 -12.93 20.86
N LYS A 129 6.15 -12.56 21.06
CA LYS A 129 6.83 -12.56 22.37
C LYS A 129 7.23 -11.14 22.77
N GLU A 130 7.45 -10.96 24.05
CA GLU A 130 8.04 -9.73 24.57
C GLU A 130 9.37 -9.43 23.88
N GLY A 131 9.52 -8.22 23.35
CA GLY A 131 10.72 -7.78 22.64
C GLY A 131 10.71 -8.01 21.14
N ASP A 132 9.72 -8.72 20.58
CA ASP A 132 9.55 -8.86 19.13
C ASP A 132 9.21 -7.52 18.48
N ILE A 133 9.54 -7.41 17.19
CA ILE A 133 8.96 -6.42 16.28
C ILE A 133 8.19 -7.14 15.20
N ILE A 134 7.13 -6.51 14.71
CA ILE A 134 6.34 -7.04 13.61
C ILE A 134 5.91 -5.91 12.68
N ASN A 135 6.10 -6.12 11.37
CA ASN A 135 5.46 -5.32 10.35
C ASN A 135 4.12 -5.97 9.99
N VAL A 136 3.05 -5.22 10.11
CA VAL A 136 1.70 -5.61 9.64
C VAL A 136 1.40 -4.79 8.41
N ASP A 137 1.25 -5.46 7.27
CA ASP A 137 1.11 -4.86 5.95
C ASP A 137 -0.27 -5.15 5.37
N VAL A 138 -1.10 -4.09 5.31
CA VAL A 138 -2.52 -4.15 4.97
C VAL A 138 -2.75 -3.51 3.62
N SER A 139 -3.35 -4.28 2.71
CA SER A 139 -3.81 -3.77 1.41
C SER A 139 -5.31 -4.00 1.27
N THR A 140 -6.06 -2.96 0.88
CA THR A 140 -7.52 -3.00 0.77
C THR A 140 -7.98 -2.57 -0.61
N ILE A 141 -9.02 -3.25 -1.10
CA ILE A 141 -9.78 -2.83 -2.27
C ILE A 141 -11.11 -2.24 -1.77
N TYR A 142 -11.39 -0.99 -2.12
CA TYR A 142 -12.66 -0.35 -1.82
C TYR A 142 -13.20 0.36 -3.06
N ASN A 143 -14.42 0.01 -3.48
CA ASN A 143 -15.05 0.55 -4.70
C ASN A 143 -14.15 0.47 -5.95
N GLY A 144 -13.32 -0.59 -6.06
CA GLY A 144 -12.39 -0.80 -7.16
C GLY A 144 -11.08 0.00 -7.08
N TYR A 145 -10.82 0.69 -5.96
CA TYR A 145 -9.58 1.42 -5.70
C TYR A 145 -8.78 0.75 -4.60
N TYR A 146 -7.47 0.64 -4.85
CA TYR A 146 -6.53 0.01 -3.94
C TYR A 146 -5.91 1.04 -2.99
N SER A 147 -5.69 0.61 -1.77
CA SER A 147 -4.80 1.25 -0.80
C SER A 147 -3.85 0.22 -0.22
N ASP A 148 -2.68 0.67 0.14
CA ASP A 148 -1.60 -0.15 0.68
C ASP A 148 -0.86 0.66 1.74
N SER A 149 -0.66 0.07 2.91
CA SER A 149 0.07 0.69 4.01
C SER A 149 0.47 -0.33 5.06
N SER A 150 1.63 -0.14 5.65
CA SER A 150 2.10 -0.99 6.73
C SER A 150 2.45 -0.17 7.97
N ARG A 151 2.46 -0.85 9.11
CA ARG A 151 2.91 -0.28 10.39
C ARG A 151 3.79 -1.28 11.12
N MET A 152 4.88 -0.76 11.67
CA MET A 152 5.76 -1.53 12.55
C MET A 152 5.28 -1.41 13.99
N PHE A 153 5.11 -2.55 14.66
CA PHE A 153 4.74 -2.62 16.07
C PHE A 153 5.87 -3.22 16.89
N CYS A 154 6.13 -2.61 18.04
CA CYS A 154 7.02 -3.16 19.06
C CYS A 154 6.18 -3.92 20.08
N ILE A 155 6.48 -5.18 20.31
CA ILE A 155 5.72 -6.04 21.22
C ILE A 155 6.32 -5.94 22.62
N GLY A 156 5.59 -5.26 23.51
CA GLY A 156 6.08 -4.97 24.85
C GLY A 156 7.30 -4.06 24.88
N LYS A 157 8.33 -4.41 25.62
CA LYS A 157 9.57 -3.64 25.73
C LYS A 157 10.58 -4.06 24.67
N ALA A 158 10.33 -3.69 23.43
CA ALA A 158 11.32 -3.83 22.38
C ALA A 158 12.48 -2.85 22.64
N VAL A 159 13.72 -3.33 22.55
CA VAL A 159 14.90 -2.51 22.80
C VAL A 159 15.49 -2.01 21.49
N SER A 160 15.77 -0.72 21.42
CA SER A 160 16.19 -0.02 20.19
C SER A 160 17.40 -0.64 19.48
N TYR A 161 18.33 -1.27 20.18
CA TYR A 161 19.50 -1.89 19.56
C TYR A 161 19.23 -3.21 18.85
N THR A 162 18.13 -3.92 19.15
CA THR A 162 17.71 -5.11 18.41
C THR A 162 17.27 -4.77 16.98
N HIS A 163 16.95 -3.53 16.72
CA HIS A 163 16.37 -3.07 15.47
C HIS A 163 17.31 -2.19 14.63
N LEU A 164 18.35 -1.64 15.25
CA LEU A 164 19.29 -0.73 14.59
C LEU A 164 20.56 -1.40 14.08
N THR A 165 20.78 -2.66 14.38
CA THR A 165 21.90 -3.41 13.81
C THR A 165 21.50 -4.10 12.51
N LEU A 166 21.21 -3.32 11.48
CA LEU A 166 21.54 -3.81 10.14
C LEU A 166 23.04 -4.06 10.12
N PRO A 167 23.52 -5.26 9.73
CA PRO A 167 24.94 -5.47 9.56
C PRO A 167 25.44 -4.42 8.56
N THR A 168 26.25 -3.50 9.04
CA THR A 168 27.00 -2.62 8.16
C THR A 168 27.95 -3.53 7.44
N ILE A 169 27.63 -3.88 6.20
CA ILE A 169 28.56 -4.55 5.32
C ILE A 169 29.63 -3.50 5.01
N ALA A 170 30.78 -3.66 5.65
CA ALA A 170 31.97 -2.89 5.34
C ALA A 170 32.55 -3.38 4.01
#